data_3bd07dd35a0459d9d6dc39b8e896d079
#
_entry.id   3bd07dd35a0459d9d6dc39b8e896d079
#
_cell.length_a   1.000
_cell.length_b   1.000
_cell.length_c   1.000
_cell.angle_alpha   90.00
_cell.angle_beta   90.00
_cell.angle_gamma   90.00
#
_symmetry.space_group_name_H-M   'P 1'
#
loop_
_entity.id
_entity.type
_entity.pdbx_description
1 polymer ?
#
loop_
_entity_poly.entity_id
_entity_poly.type
_entity_poly.pdbx_seq_one_letter_code
_entity_poly.pdbx_strand_id
1 'polypeptide(L)'
;ILRAMAKKHGPVGLVHIDAHTDINDTMFGSKVAHGTPFRRAVEEGLLAGDRVVQIGVRGTGYAADDFDWSRQQGFRVVQAEECWYRSLEPLMVEVRDQLGEGPVYLSFDIDGLDPAYAPGTGTPEVGGLTMPQALEVVRGCRGLDIVGCDLVEVAPIYDTSGMTSLVGANLLYEMLCVLPGVQYRA
;
A
#
# COMPACT_ATOMS: atom_id res chain seq x y z
N ILE A 1 0.41 -13.93 -4.10
CA ILE A 1 -0.09 -13.95 -2.71
C ILE A 1 -1.61 -13.79 -2.72
N LEU A 2 -2.20 -12.72 -3.32
CA LEU A 2 -3.65 -12.45 -3.29
C LEU A 2 -4.51 -13.63 -3.78
N ARG A 3 -4.08 -14.39 -4.80
CA ARG A 3 -4.77 -15.62 -5.22
C ARG A 3 -4.88 -16.66 -4.10
N ALA A 4 -3.84 -16.78 -3.26
CA ALA A 4 -3.86 -17.70 -2.12
C ALA A 4 -4.75 -17.17 -0.99
N MET A 5 -4.71 -15.86 -0.72
CA MET A 5 -5.56 -15.22 0.27
C MET A 5 -7.04 -15.31 -0.11
N ALA A 6 -7.39 -14.95 -1.34
CA ALA A 6 -8.78 -15.01 -1.81
C ALA A 6 -9.34 -16.44 -1.86
N LYS A 7 -8.50 -17.44 -2.15
CA LYS A 7 -8.92 -18.86 -2.08
C LYS A 7 -9.35 -19.27 -0.67
N LYS A 8 -8.73 -18.69 0.36
CA LYS A 8 -9.00 -19.05 1.77
C LYS A 8 -10.08 -18.17 2.39
N HIS A 9 -10.09 -16.89 2.06
CA HIS A 9 -10.89 -15.88 2.77
C HIS A 9 -12.01 -15.26 1.89
N GLY A 10 -12.07 -15.58 0.60
CA GLY A 10 -12.86 -14.81 -0.38
C GLY A 10 -12.13 -13.52 -0.80
N PRO A 11 -12.78 -12.66 -1.59
CA PRO A 11 -12.22 -11.37 -1.97
C PRO A 11 -11.81 -10.56 -0.75
N VAL A 12 -10.58 -10.02 -0.75
CA VAL A 12 -10.05 -9.26 0.39
C VAL A 12 -10.13 -7.74 0.13
N GLY A 13 -10.21 -6.95 1.17
CA GLY A 13 -9.89 -5.53 1.12
C GLY A 13 -8.39 -5.30 0.99
N LEU A 14 -7.97 -4.09 0.63
CA LEU A 14 -6.56 -3.74 0.47
C LEU A 14 -6.26 -2.38 1.09
N VAL A 15 -5.24 -2.31 1.93
CA VAL A 15 -4.50 -1.09 2.24
C VAL A 15 -3.21 -1.14 1.44
N HIS A 16 -3.03 -0.23 0.50
CA HIS A 16 -1.86 -0.15 -0.37
C HIS A 16 -1.14 1.18 -0.16
N ILE A 17 0.09 1.13 0.27
CA ILE A 17 0.96 2.29 0.42
C ILE A 17 1.99 2.22 -0.68
N ASP A 18 2.04 3.27 -1.53
CA ASP A 18 2.86 3.26 -2.74
C ASP A 18 2.89 4.67 -3.36
N ALA A 19 3.95 5.00 -4.07
CA ALA A 19 3.98 6.16 -4.96
C ALA A 19 3.12 5.95 -6.22
N HIS A 20 2.85 4.68 -6.57
CA HIS A 20 2.18 4.27 -7.80
C HIS A 20 0.84 3.58 -7.49
N THR A 21 0.01 3.41 -8.50
CA THR A 21 -1.29 2.73 -8.33
C THR A 21 -1.26 1.25 -8.65
N ASP A 22 -0.30 0.81 -9.44
CA ASP A 22 -0.11 -0.59 -9.87
C ASP A 22 -1.33 -1.24 -10.53
N ILE A 23 -2.05 -0.43 -11.30
CA ILE A 23 -3.29 -0.81 -11.99
C ILE A 23 -3.19 -0.77 -13.52
N ASN A 24 -1.99 -0.64 -14.07
CA ASN A 24 -1.83 -0.61 -15.53
C ASN A 24 -2.43 -1.87 -16.16
N ASP A 25 -3.05 -1.73 -17.32
CA ASP A 25 -3.56 -2.90 -18.05
C ASP A 25 -2.42 -3.75 -18.60
N THR A 26 -1.42 -3.10 -19.15
CA THR A 26 -0.18 -3.73 -19.64
C THR A 26 1.02 -2.87 -19.27
N MET A 27 2.16 -3.51 -19.08
CA MET A 27 3.44 -2.85 -18.92
C MET A 27 4.51 -3.65 -19.64
N PHE A 28 5.34 -3.00 -20.46
CA PHE A 28 6.35 -3.64 -21.30
C PHE A 28 5.79 -4.77 -22.19
N GLY A 29 4.54 -4.63 -22.67
CA GLY A 29 3.87 -5.62 -23.50
C GLY A 29 3.31 -6.83 -22.73
N SER A 30 3.40 -6.85 -21.39
CA SER A 30 2.88 -7.93 -20.55
C SER A 30 1.70 -7.46 -19.69
N LYS A 31 0.71 -8.33 -19.48
CA LYS A 31 -0.36 -8.14 -18.50
C LYS A 31 0.09 -8.47 -17.07
N VAL A 32 1.24 -9.12 -16.90
CA VAL A 32 1.80 -9.49 -15.60
C VAL A 32 3.16 -8.80 -15.45
N ALA A 33 3.18 -7.72 -14.73
CA ALA A 33 4.36 -6.90 -14.44
C ALA A 33 4.18 -6.24 -13.07
N HIS A 34 5.24 -5.59 -12.55
CA HIS A 34 5.21 -4.91 -11.25
C HIS A 34 4.11 -3.84 -11.15
N GLY A 35 3.84 -3.07 -12.20
CA GLY A 35 2.80 -2.04 -12.21
C GLY A 35 1.40 -2.51 -12.61
N THR A 36 1.09 -3.83 -12.58
CA THR A 36 -0.20 -4.37 -13.03
C THR A 36 -0.96 -5.24 -12.00
N PRO A 37 -0.42 -5.53 -10.81
CA PRO A 37 -0.95 -6.59 -9.96
C PRO A 37 -2.37 -6.33 -9.47
N PHE A 38 -2.69 -5.10 -9.09
CA PHE A 38 -4.01 -4.83 -8.51
C PHE A 38 -5.12 -4.76 -9.55
N ARG A 39 -4.80 -4.40 -10.79
CA ARG A 39 -5.77 -4.57 -11.89
C ARG A 39 -6.08 -6.04 -12.13
N ARG A 40 -5.06 -6.89 -12.20
CA ARG A 40 -5.26 -8.35 -12.33
C ARG A 40 -6.05 -8.90 -11.15
N ALA A 41 -5.76 -8.43 -9.94
CA ALA A 41 -6.46 -8.90 -8.75
C ALA A 41 -7.96 -8.56 -8.77
N VAL A 42 -8.34 -7.38 -9.24
CA VAL A 42 -9.76 -7.02 -9.41
C VAL A 42 -10.41 -7.86 -10.52
N GLU A 43 -9.76 -7.96 -11.69
CA GLU A 43 -10.30 -8.74 -12.83
C GLU A 43 -10.51 -10.21 -12.49
N GLU A 44 -9.68 -10.77 -11.61
CA GLU A 44 -9.79 -12.15 -11.10
C GLU A 44 -10.75 -12.29 -9.91
N GLY A 45 -11.36 -11.19 -9.43
CA GLY A 45 -12.26 -11.21 -8.27
C GLY A 45 -11.55 -11.50 -6.93
N LEU A 46 -10.26 -11.16 -6.82
CA LEU A 46 -9.47 -11.39 -5.60
C LEU A 46 -9.56 -10.23 -4.61
N LEU A 47 -9.89 -9.02 -5.11
CA LEU A 47 -10.09 -7.81 -4.32
C LEU A 47 -11.54 -7.36 -4.38
N ALA A 48 -12.06 -6.90 -3.25
CA ALA A 48 -13.30 -6.13 -3.17
C ALA A 48 -12.97 -4.68 -3.45
N GLY A 49 -13.29 -4.15 -4.65
CA GLY A 49 -12.82 -2.85 -5.11
C GLY A 49 -13.27 -1.68 -4.22
N ASP A 50 -14.47 -1.72 -3.68
CA ASP A 50 -15.00 -0.74 -2.72
C ASP A 50 -14.29 -0.76 -1.36
N ARG A 51 -13.47 -1.79 -1.11
CA ARG A 51 -12.65 -1.99 0.07
C ARG A 51 -11.14 -1.86 -0.24
N VAL A 52 -10.78 -1.06 -1.26
CA VAL A 52 -9.38 -0.77 -1.60
C VAL A 52 -9.07 0.69 -1.31
N VAL A 53 -8.00 0.92 -0.55
CA VAL A 53 -7.46 2.26 -0.29
C VAL A 53 -5.99 2.28 -0.67
N GLN A 54 -5.62 3.23 -1.52
CA GLN A 54 -4.24 3.50 -1.95
C GLN A 54 -3.80 4.83 -1.34
N ILE A 55 -2.63 4.88 -0.69
CA ILE A 55 -2.13 6.03 0.06
C ILE A 55 -0.72 6.38 -0.38
N GLY A 56 -0.48 7.65 -0.70
CA GLY A 56 0.85 8.17 -1.06
C GLY A 56 1.09 8.28 -2.56
N VAL A 57 0.05 8.02 -3.37
CA VAL A 57 0.15 8.00 -4.83
C VAL A 57 0.54 9.38 -5.36
N ARG A 58 1.58 9.41 -6.20
CA ARG A 58 2.12 10.63 -6.81
C ARG A 58 2.91 10.37 -8.09
N GLY A 59 3.23 9.12 -8.38
CA GLY A 59 3.94 8.71 -9.58
C GLY A 59 3.22 9.17 -10.82
N THR A 60 3.99 9.58 -11.83
CA THR A 60 3.47 10.03 -13.11
C THR A 60 2.80 8.85 -13.82
N GLY A 61 1.52 8.98 -14.11
CA GLY A 61 0.80 8.03 -14.93
C GLY A 61 1.17 8.13 -16.42
N TYR A 62 0.67 7.18 -17.20
CA TYR A 62 0.88 7.15 -18.65
C TYR A 62 -0.18 7.99 -19.41
N ALA A 63 -1.30 8.30 -18.77
CA ALA A 63 -2.42 9.04 -19.35
C ALA A 63 -3.13 9.91 -18.32
N ALA A 64 -3.86 10.92 -18.79
CA ALA A 64 -4.59 11.85 -17.92
C ALA A 64 -5.73 11.20 -17.12
N ASP A 65 -6.20 10.03 -17.55
CA ASP A 65 -7.29 9.25 -16.96
C ASP A 65 -6.82 8.03 -16.14
N ASP A 66 -5.55 7.98 -15.77
CA ASP A 66 -4.96 6.83 -15.07
C ASP A 66 -5.68 6.45 -13.77
N PHE A 67 -6.29 7.41 -13.06
CA PHE A 67 -7.06 7.12 -11.85
C PHE A 67 -8.53 6.78 -12.08
N ASP A 68 -9.04 6.97 -13.30
CA ASP A 68 -10.47 6.79 -13.58
C ASP A 68 -10.87 5.32 -13.46
N TRP A 69 -10.01 4.42 -13.90
CA TRP A 69 -10.26 2.99 -13.73
C TRP A 69 -10.35 2.60 -12.25
N SER A 70 -9.43 3.06 -11.39
CA SER A 70 -9.47 2.81 -9.95
C SER A 70 -10.78 3.31 -9.34
N ARG A 71 -11.16 4.54 -9.65
CA ARG A 71 -12.41 5.15 -9.16
C ARG A 71 -13.64 4.36 -9.61
N GLN A 72 -13.67 3.90 -10.88
CA GLN A 72 -14.76 3.06 -11.40
C GLN A 72 -14.84 1.70 -10.68
N GLN A 73 -13.74 1.17 -10.17
CA GLN A 73 -13.73 -0.04 -9.35
C GLN A 73 -14.07 0.22 -7.87
N GLY A 74 -14.27 1.47 -7.47
CA GLY A 74 -14.56 1.86 -6.09
C GLY A 74 -13.34 2.12 -5.23
N PHE A 75 -12.14 2.15 -5.79
CA PHE A 75 -10.91 2.44 -5.05
C PHE A 75 -10.93 3.87 -4.50
N ARG A 76 -10.49 4.02 -3.27
CA ARG A 76 -10.10 5.31 -2.73
C ARG A 76 -8.61 5.52 -2.99
N VAL A 77 -8.27 6.53 -3.76
CA VAL A 77 -6.90 6.95 -4.01
C VAL A 77 -6.63 8.23 -3.24
N VAL A 78 -5.71 8.18 -2.28
CA VAL A 78 -5.25 9.32 -1.49
C VAL A 78 -3.88 9.72 -2.03
N GLN A 79 -3.82 10.87 -2.69
CA GLN A 79 -2.58 11.38 -3.27
C GLN A 79 -1.63 11.86 -2.17
N ALA A 80 -0.31 11.80 -2.44
CA ALA A 80 0.70 12.19 -1.45
C ALA A 80 0.53 13.63 -0.95
N GLU A 81 0.13 14.55 -1.83
CA GLU A 81 -0.12 15.96 -1.48
C GLU A 81 -1.25 16.14 -0.45
N GLU A 82 -2.21 15.22 -0.43
CA GLU A 82 -3.27 15.21 0.58
C GLU A 82 -2.74 14.80 1.96
N CYS A 83 -1.57 14.16 2.00
CA CYS A 83 -0.91 13.71 3.22
C CYS A 83 0.06 14.77 3.81
N TRP A 84 0.45 15.78 3.02
CA TRP A 84 1.50 16.71 3.46
C TRP A 84 1.11 17.52 4.70
N TYR A 85 2.10 17.74 5.57
CA TYR A 85 2.06 18.61 6.74
C TYR A 85 0.97 18.28 7.77
N ARG A 86 0.47 17.06 7.79
CA ARG A 86 -0.59 16.64 8.72
C ARG A 86 -0.41 15.20 9.19
N SER A 87 -1.02 14.89 10.33
CA SER A 87 -1.19 13.52 10.80
C SER A 87 -2.17 12.76 9.92
N LEU A 88 -1.91 11.47 9.71
CA LEU A 88 -2.77 10.56 8.98
C LEU A 88 -3.70 9.72 9.89
N GLU A 89 -3.64 9.92 11.21
CA GLU A 89 -4.56 9.23 12.13
C GLU A 89 -6.05 9.44 11.78
N PRO A 90 -6.51 10.68 11.45
CA PRO A 90 -7.90 10.87 11.02
C PRO A 90 -8.24 10.11 9.73
N LEU A 91 -7.33 10.09 8.76
CA LEU A 91 -7.49 9.32 7.52
C LEU A 91 -7.68 7.83 7.84
N MET A 92 -6.89 7.29 8.77
CA MET A 92 -6.95 5.87 9.14
C MET A 92 -8.22 5.48 9.88
N VAL A 93 -8.92 6.42 10.52
CA VAL A 93 -10.29 6.18 11.02
C VAL A 93 -11.23 5.92 9.84
N GLU A 94 -11.23 6.79 8.84
CA GLU A 94 -12.06 6.65 7.64
C GLU A 94 -11.71 5.38 6.83
N VAL A 95 -10.43 5.03 6.77
CA VAL A 95 -9.93 3.80 6.11
C VAL A 95 -10.52 2.57 6.79
N ARG A 96 -10.50 2.50 8.13
CA ARG A 96 -11.09 1.37 8.87
C ARG A 96 -12.60 1.28 8.63
N ASP A 97 -13.30 2.40 8.61
CA ASP A 97 -14.74 2.44 8.34
C ASP A 97 -15.05 1.92 6.93
N GLN A 98 -14.27 2.32 5.92
CA GLN A 98 -14.42 1.87 4.53
C GLN A 98 -14.12 0.37 4.38
N LEU A 99 -13.05 -0.12 5.02
CA LEU A 99 -12.66 -1.54 4.93
C LEU A 99 -13.60 -2.46 5.73
N GLY A 100 -14.23 -1.97 6.80
CA GLY A 100 -15.16 -2.73 7.62
C GLY A 100 -14.54 -3.98 8.26
N GLU A 101 -15.37 -4.97 8.58
CA GLU A 101 -14.96 -6.17 9.34
C GLU A 101 -14.41 -7.35 8.49
N GLY A 102 -14.41 -7.25 7.17
CA GLY A 102 -13.97 -8.35 6.31
C GLY A 102 -12.44 -8.45 6.21
N PRO A 103 -11.91 -9.54 5.61
CA PRO A 103 -10.49 -9.78 5.49
C PRO A 103 -9.78 -8.67 4.70
N VAL A 104 -8.59 -8.27 5.17
CA VAL A 104 -7.79 -7.18 4.60
C VAL A 104 -6.37 -7.66 4.32
N TYR A 105 -5.83 -7.28 3.18
CA TYR A 105 -4.42 -7.42 2.85
C TYR A 105 -3.72 -6.04 2.97
N LEU A 106 -2.53 -6.01 3.59
CA LEU A 106 -1.73 -4.80 3.72
C LEU A 106 -0.48 -4.94 2.85
N SER A 107 -0.35 -4.11 1.82
CA SER A 107 0.81 -4.06 0.94
C SER A 107 1.50 -2.71 1.09
N PHE A 108 2.79 -2.72 1.36
CA PHE A 108 3.61 -1.52 1.48
C PHE A 108 4.73 -1.57 0.46
N ASP A 109 4.65 -0.72 -0.57
CA ASP A 109 5.79 -0.40 -1.40
C ASP A 109 6.67 0.62 -0.68
N ILE A 110 7.97 0.36 -0.62
CA ILE A 110 8.90 1.24 0.11
C ILE A 110 9.02 2.61 -0.54
N ASP A 111 8.70 2.74 -1.83
CA ASP A 111 8.72 4.01 -2.53
C ASP A 111 7.51 4.92 -2.21
N GLY A 112 6.51 4.42 -1.50
CA GLY A 112 5.49 5.24 -0.85
C GLY A 112 6.09 6.29 0.09
N LEU A 113 7.26 5.98 0.70
CA LEU A 113 8.07 6.95 1.43
C LEU A 113 8.77 7.92 0.48
N ASP A 114 9.04 9.14 0.99
CA ASP A 114 9.92 10.08 0.29
C ASP A 114 11.35 9.50 0.19
N PRO A 115 12.05 9.69 -0.95
CA PRO A 115 13.43 9.22 -1.13
C PRO A 115 14.42 9.75 -0.08
N ALA A 116 14.08 10.81 0.66
CA ALA A 116 14.87 11.26 1.80
C ALA A 116 14.92 10.23 2.94
N TYR A 117 13.92 9.33 3.03
CA TYR A 117 13.85 8.25 4.02
C TYR A 117 14.19 6.89 3.42
N ALA A 118 13.84 6.66 2.17
CA ALA A 118 13.97 5.36 1.50
C ALA A 118 14.53 5.50 0.07
N PRO A 119 15.81 5.87 -0.09
CA PRO A 119 16.41 6.02 -1.42
C PRO A 119 16.64 4.69 -2.14
N GLY A 120 16.65 3.56 -1.44
CA GLY A 120 16.97 2.25 -1.98
C GLY A 120 15.76 1.53 -2.59
N THR A 121 15.21 2.11 -3.64
CA THR A 121 14.10 1.53 -4.43
C THR A 121 14.35 1.75 -5.92
N GLY A 122 13.61 1.02 -6.76
CA GLY A 122 13.78 1.06 -8.22
C GLY A 122 13.14 2.29 -8.88
N THR A 123 12.02 2.75 -8.36
CA THR A 123 11.18 3.82 -8.92
C THR A 123 10.86 4.91 -7.89
N PRO A 124 11.88 5.61 -7.34
CA PRO A 124 11.66 6.62 -6.33
C PRO A 124 10.95 7.84 -6.89
N GLU A 125 9.96 8.34 -6.15
CA GLU A 125 9.23 9.57 -6.45
C GLU A 125 9.37 10.56 -5.28
N VAL A 126 9.64 11.83 -5.56
CA VAL A 126 9.79 12.87 -4.54
C VAL A 126 8.43 13.32 -3.98
N GLY A 127 8.41 13.90 -2.78
CA GLY A 127 7.19 14.38 -2.15
C GLY A 127 6.35 13.28 -1.50
N GLY A 128 6.98 12.17 -1.11
CA GLY A 128 6.34 11.03 -0.48
C GLY A 128 6.02 11.19 1.01
N LEU A 129 5.58 10.10 1.62
CA LEU A 129 5.29 10.06 3.05
C LEU A 129 6.56 10.19 3.88
N THR A 130 6.44 10.84 5.02
CA THR A 130 7.46 10.82 6.07
C THR A 130 7.38 9.52 6.87
N MET A 131 8.46 9.14 7.56
CA MET A 131 8.44 7.98 8.45
C MET A 131 7.36 8.03 9.53
N PRO A 132 7.14 9.16 10.24
CA PRO A 132 6.01 9.26 11.17
C PRO A 132 4.66 8.98 10.52
N GLN A 133 4.40 9.49 9.33
CA GLN A 133 3.16 9.23 8.59
C GLN A 133 3.02 7.76 8.20
N ALA A 134 4.08 7.11 7.74
CA ALA A 134 4.07 5.68 7.45
C ALA A 134 3.75 4.84 8.70
N LEU A 135 4.34 5.21 9.85
CA LEU A 135 4.02 4.56 11.13
C LEU A 135 2.55 4.78 11.54
N GLU A 136 2.01 5.99 11.36
CA GLU A 136 0.59 6.27 11.60
C GLU A 136 -0.32 5.40 10.73
N VAL A 137 0.02 5.24 9.44
CA VAL A 137 -0.75 4.38 8.52
C VAL A 137 -0.72 2.92 8.96
N VAL A 138 0.48 2.35 9.18
CA VAL A 138 0.60 0.95 9.61
C VAL A 138 -0.09 0.71 10.95
N ARG A 139 0.15 1.56 11.95
CA ARG A 139 -0.48 1.46 13.28
C ARG A 139 -1.99 1.70 13.23
N GLY A 140 -2.43 2.57 12.32
CA GLY A 140 -3.83 2.83 12.05
C GLY A 140 -4.60 1.63 11.48
N CYS A 141 -3.90 0.62 10.95
CA CYS A 141 -4.53 -0.64 10.54
C CYS A 141 -4.93 -1.55 11.71
N ARG A 142 -4.59 -1.18 12.95
CA ARG A 142 -5.00 -1.93 14.15
C ARG A 142 -6.51 -2.07 14.21
N GLY A 143 -6.98 -3.30 14.45
CA GLY A 143 -8.40 -3.61 14.52
C GLY A 143 -9.00 -4.11 13.20
N LEU A 144 -8.30 -3.98 12.07
CA LEU A 144 -8.69 -4.65 10.83
C LEU A 144 -8.39 -6.16 10.91
N ASP A 145 -9.17 -6.97 10.20
CA ASP A 145 -8.91 -8.41 10.03
C ASP A 145 -7.81 -8.63 8.98
N ILE A 146 -6.55 -8.31 9.37
CA ILE A 146 -5.39 -8.45 8.48
C ILE A 146 -5.06 -9.92 8.31
N VAL A 147 -5.30 -10.46 7.11
CA VAL A 147 -5.05 -11.87 6.75
C VAL A 147 -3.70 -12.10 6.08
N GLY A 148 -3.00 -11.04 5.70
CA GLY A 148 -1.65 -11.08 5.14
C GLY A 148 -1.11 -9.68 4.91
N CYS A 149 0.21 -9.59 4.85
CA CYS A 149 0.91 -8.34 4.53
C CYS A 149 2.21 -8.63 3.77
N ASP A 150 2.68 -7.65 3.04
CA ASP A 150 4.02 -7.63 2.45
C ASP A 150 4.63 -6.24 2.49
N LEU A 151 5.93 -6.18 2.28
CA LEU A 151 6.70 -4.98 2.00
C LEU A 151 7.59 -5.28 0.81
N VAL A 152 7.52 -4.45 -0.22
CA VAL A 152 8.12 -4.70 -1.52
C VAL A 152 9.04 -3.57 -1.97
N GLU A 153 9.73 -3.79 -3.09
CA GLU A 153 10.57 -2.83 -3.83
C GLU A 153 11.81 -2.30 -3.07
N VAL A 154 12.21 -2.93 -1.96
CA VAL A 154 13.50 -2.60 -1.34
C VAL A 154 14.63 -3.10 -2.21
N ALA A 155 15.41 -2.18 -2.75
CA ALA A 155 16.55 -2.44 -3.63
C ALA A 155 17.87 -1.92 -3.00
N PRO A 156 18.55 -2.70 -2.15
CA PRO A 156 19.71 -2.25 -1.38
C PRO A 156 20.87 -1.74 -2.24
N ILE A 157 20.94 -2.17 -3.50
CA ILE A 157 21.99 -1.75 -4.43
C ILE A 157 21.96 -0.23 -4.71
N TYR A 158 20.80 0.41 -4.54
CA TYR A 158 20.61 1.86 -4.72
C TYR A 158 20.79 2.67 -3.42
N ASP A 159 21.04 2.00 -2.30
CA ASP A 159 21.22 2.65 -0.99
C ASP A 159 22.53 2.21 -0.34
N THR A 160 23.56 3.02 -0.52
CA THR A 160 24.90 2.75 0.05
C THR A 160 24.93 2.82 1.58
N SER A 161 23.93 3.46 2.22
CA SER A 161 23.83 3.57 3.68
C SER A 161 23.15 2.36 4.34
N GLY A 162 22.36 1.61 3.60
CA GLY A 162 21.52 0.53 4.10
C GLY A 162 20.30 1.00 4.91
N MET A 163 20.02 2.30 4.94
CA MET A 163 18.90 2.87 5.71
C MET A 163 17.55 2.39 5.20
N THR A 164 17.37 2.25 3.89
CA THR A 164 16.11 1.73 3.33
C THR A 164 15.81 0.32 3.83
N SER A 165 16.83 -0.53 3.91
CA SER A 165 16.67 -1.89 4.46
C SER A 165 16.29 -1.87 5.95
N LEU A 166 16.87 -0.95 6.74
CA LEU A 166 16.52 -0.77 8.15
C LEU A 166 15.07 -0.26 8.29
N VAL A 167 14.67 0.71 7.48
CA VAL A 167 13.31 1.25 7.44
C VAL A 167 12.31 0.14 7.07
N GLY A 168 12.59 -0.64 6.03
CA GLY A 168 11.76 -1.77 5.63
C GLY A 168 11.61 -2.82 6.74
N ALA A 169 12.71 -3.18 7.41
CA ALA A 169 12.68 -4.12 8.54
C ALA A 169 11.84 -3.58 9.71
N ASN A 170 11.93 -2.28 10.01
CA ASN A 170 11.11 -1.64 11.04
C ASN A 170 9.62 -1.64 10.68
N LEU A 171 9.27 -1.28 9.43
CA LEU A 171 7.88 -1.31 8.98
C LEU A 171 7.30 -2.72 9.00
N LEU A 172 8.06 -3.75 8.61
CA LEU A 172 7.64 -5.15 8.74
C LEU A 172 7.37 -5.53 10.19
N TYR A 173 8.21 -5.08 11.12
CA TYR A 173 7.99 -5.29 12.54
C TYR A 173 6.69 -4.60 13.03
N GLU A 174 6.46 -3.36 12.62
CA GLU A 174 5.21 -2.64 12.94
C GLU A 174 3.97 -3.35 12.34
N MET A 175 4.08 -3.91 11.13
CA MET A 175 3.01 -4.72 10.55
C MET A 175 2.72 -5.95 11.40
N LEU A 176 3.75 -6.67 11.89
CA LEU A 176 3.55 -7.80 12.81
C LEU A 176 2.83 -7.37 14.09
N CYS A 177 3.12 -6.16 14.58
CA CYS A 177 2.50 -5.62 15.78
C CYS A 177 1.00 -5.31 15.61
N VAL A 178 0.49 -5.10 14.40
CA VAL A 178 -0.93 -4.78 14.16
C VAL A 178 -1.77 -5.97 13.71
N LEU A 179 -1.17 -7.15 13.59
CA LEU A 179 -1.90 -8.38 13.22
C LEU A 179 -2.98 -8.74 14.26
N PRO A 180 -4.09 -9.39 13.84
CA PRO A 180 -5.12 -9.86 14.75
C PRO A 180 -4.56 -10.77 15.87
N GLY A 181 -5.04 -10.57 17.09
CA GLY A 181 -4.64 -11.37 18.25
C GLY A 181 -3.35 -10.94 18.95
N VAL A 182 -2.64 -9.93 18.43
CA VAL A 182 -1.48 -9.37 19.12
C VAL A 182 -1.93 -8.63 20.39
N GLN A 183 -1.29 -8.98 21.51
CA GLN A 183 -1.55 -8.33 22.80
C GLN A 183 -0.54 -7.20 23.02
N TYR A 184 -1.07 -6.04 23.36
CA TYR A 184 -0.26 -4.89 23.73
C TYR A 184 -0.10 -4.86 25.27
N ARG A 185 1.14 -4.63 25.71
CA ARG A 185 1.36 -4.30 27.11
C ARG A 185 1.02 -2.81 27.29
N ALA A 186 0.17 -2.53 28.28
CA ALA A 186 -0.10 -1.16 28.72
C ALA A 186 1.16 -0.51 29.31
#